data_6b035e355d71f0472635c3866f61f2fd
#
_entry.id   6b035e355d71f0472635c3866f61f2fd
#
_cell.length_a   1.000
_cell.length_b   1.000
_cell.length_c   1.000
_cell.angle_alpha   90.00
_cell.angle_beta   90.00
_cell.angle_gamma   90.00
#
_symmetry.space_group_name_H-M   'P 1'
#
loop_
_entity.id
_entity.type
_entity.pdbx_description
1 polymer ?
#
loop_
_entity_poly.entity_id
_entity_poly.type
_entity_poly.pdbx_seq_one_letter_code
_entity_poly.pdbx_strand_id
1 'polypeptide(L)'
;MIINNLYNKDEEITIESYLLKNNINDISEFINPTGKYIDNYSSYNNMDKAVKELKKHYENNEDKIFIIQDPDVDGIVSASILYQYLKALKDWDISILMHTGKQRGISDIDIFKKIKEEKPNLVIVPDAGSNDKEQIDELCDLGISYIALDHHIISTPSDYGILVNNQDENSKVSKKGSGGLVTHKFLEALDNEFNKEWSSWFIDMVALSLLSDSMDMSDQQNRTYYHYGLETMDCVNNIFLKECIKTFINKDTYSQRDLSFKIIPKFNAICRSKDQELKQKLFLSFIGEYDISDMLVLCEEAHKKQQKTVASIIDNNIDTIKKANKNNIVVFYSDDIPSSYSGLVGGKMMSICDNKPCIAGSIEDGYFLGSLRSPISLGEELDNNEFVEWARGHEKACGIKIKEENIDKLVEYYNNVTLDYTPHIDVLNSYSIKSIPNDLFGLFEPYNNLFGKGLPKPKYYVKDIIINPKMDIFILGANRRTLKIRYNNIDIMIFNSTNQERLDLGLVNEEDKFVYDPKDIKLNLSVIGEFVVNKWTSKYGKVNKNNQIIVDKFEVSKIKTVKDIFK
;
A
#
# COMPACT_ATOMS: atom_id res chain seq x y z
N MET A 1 19.77 -8.35 13.90
CA MET A 1 19.67 -7.86 12.51
C MET A 1 20.91 -8.20 11.73
N ILE A 2 20.79 -8.57 10.45
CA ILE A 2 21.92 -8.68 9.52
C ILE A 2 21.91 -7.42 8.66
N ILE A 3 23.00 -6.67 8.70
CA ILE A 3 23.17 -5.43 7.96
C ILE A 3 23.98 -5.71 6.71
N ASN A 4 23.40 -5.38 5.56
CA ASN A 4 24.02 -5.52 4.26
C ASN A 4 24.34 -4.13 3.69
N ASN A 5 25.62 -3.80 3.51
CA ASN A 5 26.04 -2.54 2.92
C ASN A 5 25.99 -2.64 1.40
N LEU A 6 25.24 -1.76 0.77
CA LEU A 6 25.13 -1.67 -0.70
C LEU A 6 26.39 -1.06 -1.33
N TYR A 7 27.15 -0.27 -0.56
CA TYR A 7 28.35 0.43 -1.01
C TYR A 7 29.58 -0.01 -0.24
N ASN A 8 30.72 -0.08 -0.91
CA ASN A 8 32.03 -0.18 -0.28
C ASN A 8 32.43 1.20 0.27
N LYS A 9 33.45 1.21 1.16
CA LYS A 9 33.88 2.44 1.84
C LYS A 9 34.35 3.55 0.91
N ASP A 10 34.89 3.19 -0.25
CA ASP A 10 35.50 4.10 -1.21
C ASP A 10 34.56 4.44 -2.40
N GLU A 11 33.37 3.86 -2.42
CA GLU A 11 32.37 4.14 -3.46
C GLU A 11 31.63 5.45 -3.14
N GLU A 12 31.51 6.32 -4.14
CA GLU A 12 30.74 7.55 -4.02
C GLU A 12 29.24 7.25 -4.00
N ILE A 13 28.55 7.82 -3.02
CA ILE A 13 27.10 7.70 -2.87
C ILE A 13 26.46 8.92 -3.54
N THR A 14 25.81 8.67 -4.67
CA THR A 14 25.01 9.67 -5.43
C THR A 14 23.63 9.09 -5.73
N ILE A 15 22.70 9.94 -6.21
CA ILE A 15 21.41 9.43 -6.68
C ILE A 15 21.58 8.50 -7.88
N GLU A 16 22.49 8.83 -8.80
CA GLU A 16 22.76 8.04 -10.00
C GLU A 16 23.29 6.65 -9.63
N SER A 17 24.30 6.60 -8.72
CA SER A 17 24.85 5.31 -8.27
C SER A 17 23.80 4.48 -7.51
N TYR A 18 22.90 5.13 -6.76
CA TYR A 18 21.80 4.46 -6.07
C TYR A 18 20.77 3.87 -7.06
N LEU A 19 20.37 4.63 -8.07
CA LEU A 19 19.44 4.16 -9.10
C LEU A 19 20.01 2.96 -9.86
N LEU A 20 21.30 3.02 -10.26
CA LEU A 20 21.99 1.88 -10.93
C LEU A 20 22.00 0.62 -10.06
N LYS A 21 22.28 0.74 -8.74
CA LYS A 21 22.27 -0.41 -7.82
C LYS A 21 20.86 -1.00 -7.64
N ASN A 22 19.81 -0.24 -7.95
CA ASN A 22 18.42 -0.70 -7.98
C ASN A 22 17.95 -1.09 -9.39
N ASN A 23 18.88 -1.39 -10.33
CA ASN A 23 18.61 -1.81 -11.70
C ASN A 23 17.88 -0.78 -12.58
N ILE A 24 17.95 0.50 -12.21
CA ILE A 24 17.40 1.61 -13.01
C ILE A 24 18.54 2.13 -13.91
N ASN A 25 18.58 1.66 -15.15
CA ASN A 25 19.68 1.95 -16.07
C ASN A 25 19.50 3.25 -16.87
N ASP A 26 18.27 3.62 -17.19
CA ASP A 26 17.96 4.91 -17.84
C ASP A 26 17.60 5.97 -16.79
N ILE A 27 18.67 6.48 -16.15
CA ILE A 27 18.57 7.38 -15.01
C ILE A 27 17.89 8.69 -15.40
N SER A 28 18.24 9.24 -16.55
CA SER A 28 17.70 10.52 -17.03
C SER A 28 16.20 10.46 -17.24
N GLU A 29 15.73 9.39 -17.85
CA GLU A 29 14.30 9.14 -18.07
C GLU A 29 13.56 8.83 -16.77
N PHE A 30 14.22 8.16 -15.82
CA PHE A 30 13.58 7.89 -14.51
C PHE A 30 13.41 9.16 -13.67
N ILE A 31 14.40 10.07 -13.68
CA ILE A 31 14.34 11.33 -12.95
C ILE A 31 13.36 12.31 -13.62
N ASN A 32 13.44 12.45 -14.93
CA ASN A 32 12.63 13.37 -15.75
C ASN A 32 11.98 12.61 -16.91
N PRO A 33 10.86 11.92 -16.66
CA PRO A 33 10.19 11.13 -17.67
C PRO A 33 9.73 11.93 -18.88
N THR A 34 9.95 11.39 -20.08
CA THR A 34 9.44 11.94 -21.35
C THR A 34 8.31 11.11 -21.95
N GLY A 35 7.98 9.99 -21.33
CA GLY A 35 6.97 9.04 -21.84
C GLY A 35 7.57 7.91 -22.69
N LYS A 36 8.89 7.82 -22.81
CA LYS A 36 9.59 6.80 -23.61
C LYS A 36 9.20 5.36 -23.30
N TYR A 37 8.85 5.08 -22.05
CA TYR A 37 8.53 3.73 -21.58
C TYR A 37 7.02 3.49 -21.38
N ILE A 38 6.18 4.39 -21.87
CA ILE A 38 4.73 4.16 -21.86
C ILE A 38 4.39 3.13 -22.92
N ASP A 39 3.79 2.02 -22.49
CA ASP A 39 3.29 0.99 -23.39
C ASP A 39 2.20 1.52 -24.30
N ASN A 40 2.23 1.12 -25.56
CA ASN A 40 1.16 1.44 -26.49
C ASN A 40 -0.05 0.54 -26.22
N TYR A 41 -1.25 1.10 -26.21
CA TYR A 41 -2.50 0.36 -26.01
C TYR A 41 -2.66 -0.81 -26.98
N SER A 42 -2.17 -0.67 -28.24
CA SER A 42 -2.24 -1.74 -29.25
C SER A 42 -1.40 -2.97 -28.94
N SER A 43 -0.50 -2.89 -27.93
CA SER A 43 0.31 -4.00 -27.46
C SER A 43 -0.41 -4.90 -26.45
N TYR A 44 -1.59 -4.51 -25.98
CA TYR A 44 -2.44 -5.34 -25.15
C TYR A 44 -3.25 -6.31 -26.01
N ASN A 45 -3.19 -7.59 -25.69
CA ASN A 45 -4.02 -8.59 -26.37
C ASN A 45 -5.50 -8.27 -26.21
N ASN A 46 -6.29 -8.52 -27.25
CA ASN A 46 -7.73 -8.28 -27.34
C ASN A 46 -8.18 -6.79 -27.24
N MET A 47 -7.28 -5.81 -27.18
CA MET A 47 -7.66 -4.39 -27.10
C MET A 47 -8.52 -3.98 -28.31
N ASP A 48 -8.13 -4.40 -29.52
CA ASP A 48 -8.90 -4.12 -30.74
C ASP A 48 -10.30 -4.75 -30.73
N LYS A 49 -10.44 -5.93 -30.11
CA LYS A 49 -11.74 -6.58 -29.95
C LYS A 49 -12.63 -5.82 -28.97
N ALA A 50 -12.06 -5.36 -27.84
CA ALA A 50 -12.77 -4.57 -26.85
C ALA A 50 -13.30 -3.24 -27.44
N VAL A 51 -12.45 -2.54 -28.20
CA VAL A 51 -12.85 -1.31 -28.92
C VAL A 51 -13.95 -1.58 -29.95
N LYS A 52 -13.82 -2.63 -30.76
CA LYS A 52 -14.84 -3.02 -31.74
C LYS A 52 -16.17 -3.39 -31.07
N GLU A 53 -16.11 -4.07 -29.93
CA GLU A 53 -17.31 -4.44 -29.20
C GLU A 53 -18.02 -3.19 -28.65
N LEU A 54 -17.28 -2.27 -28.00
CA LEU A 54 -17.88 -1.01 -27.55
C LEU A 54 -18.46 -0.20 -28.70
N LYS A 55 -17.79 -0.19 -29.88
CA LYS A 55 -18.28 0.54 -31.06
C LYS A 55 -19.62 0.01 -31.55
N LYS A 56 -19.88 -1.29 -31.51
CA LYS A 56 -21.23 -1.83 -31.85
C LYS A 56 -22.30 -1.24 -30.94
N HIS A 57 -22.03 -1.15 -29.62
CA HIS A 57 -22.95 -0.53 -28.67
C HIS A 57 -23.06 0.98 -28.85
N TYR A 58 -21.97 1.64 -29.32
CA TYR A 58 -22.00 3.05 -29.66
C TYR A 58 -22.96 3.36 -30.81
N GLU A 59 -23.09 2.47 -31.78
CA GLU A 59 -23.98 2.59 -32.93
C GLU A 59 -25.46 2.34 -32.57
N ASN A 60 -25.74 1.67 -31.45
CA ASN A 60 -27.08 1.42 -30.91
C ASN A 60 -27.49 2.51 -29.91
N ASN A 61 -28.72 3.01 -29.97
CA ASN A 61 -29.16 4.14 -29.16
C ASN A 61 -29.80 3.77 -27.82
N GLU A 62 -30.15 2.50 -27.60
CA GLU A 62 -30.90 2.03 -26.42
C GLU A 62 -30.11 1.04 -25.55
N ASP A 63 -28.78 0.95 -25.75
CA ASP A 63 -28.00 -0.02 -25.04
C ASP A 63 -27.77 0.41 -23.59
N LYS A 64 -28.01 -0.54 -22.67
CA LYS A 64 -27.74 -0.43 -21.23
C LYS A 64 -26.39 -1.05 -20.92
N ILE A 65 -25.55 -0.31 -20.21
CA ILE A 65 -24.20 -0.74 -19.82
C ILE A 65 -24.11 -0.89 -18.30
N PHE A 66 -23.57 -2.01 -17.85
CA PHE A 66 -23.17 -2.17 -16.45
C PHE A 66 -21.67 -2.08 -16.32
N ILE A 67 -21.20 -1.26 -15.37
CA ILE A 67 -19.82 -1.23 -14.90
C ILE A 67 -19.78 -1.86 -13.52
N ILE A 68 -18.98 -2.89 -13.35
CA ILE A 68 -18.81 -3.59 -12.07
C ILE A 68 -17.57 -3.02 -11.39
N GLN A 69 -17.75 -2.35 -10.25
CA GLN A 69 -16.70 -1.71 -9.51
C GLN A 69 -16.09 -2.67 -8.48
N ASP A 70 -14.78 -2.94 -8.55
CA ASP A 70 -14.06 -3.72 -7.54
C ASP A 70 -14.00 -2.99 -6.17
N PRO A 71 -14.00 -3.71 -5.02
CA PRO A 71 -14.19 -3.11 -3.69
C PRO A 71 -12.92 -2.52 -3.07
N ASP A 72 -12.07 -1.88 -3.86
CA ASP A 72 -10.90 -1.15 -3.37
C ASP A 72 -10.67 0.17 -4.13
N VAL A 73 -9.56 0.87 -3.85
CA VAL A 73 -9.31 2.19 -4.45
C VAL A 73 -8.93 2.07 -5.93
N ASP A 74 -8.27 1.00 -6.35
CA ASP A 74 -8.00 0.77 -7.77
C ASP A 74 -9.31 0.58 -8.54
N GLY A 75 -10.20 -0.29 -8.04
CA GLY A 75 -11.49 -0.53 -8.66
C GLY A 75 -12.38 0.69 -8.74
N ILE A 76 -12.48 1.52 -7.67
CA ILE A 76 -13.31 2.74 -7.71
C ILE A 76 -12.75 3.77 -8.68
N VAL A 77 -11.42 3.91 -8.74
CA VAL A 77 -10.74 4.81 -9.67
C VAL A 77 -10.95 4.35 -11.11
N SER A 78 -10.72 3.06 -11.37
CA SER A 78 -10.92 2.43 -12.69
C SER A 78 -12.35 2.61 -13.20
N ALA A 79 -13.34 2.34 -12.35
CA ALA A 79 -14.75 2.54 -12.68
C ALA A 79 -15.08 4.03 -12.94
N SER A 80 -14.48 4.95 -12.15
CA SER A 80 -14.73 6.39 -12.27
C SER A 80 -14.21 6.98 -13.58
N ILE A 81 -12.98 6.62 -14.00
CA ILE A 81 -12.41 7.11 -15.27
C ILE A 81 -13.18 6.54 -16.46
N LEU A 82 -13.54 5.25 -16.40
CA LEU A 82 -14.33 4.61 -17.44
C LEU A 82 -15.73 5.25 -17.56
N TYR A 83 -16.43 5.42 -16.45
CA TYR A 83 -17.75 6.04 -16.43
C TYR A 83 -17.74 7.44 -17.02
N GLN A 84 -16.83 8.30 -16.56
CA GLN A 84 -16.73 9.68 -17.04
C GLN A 84 -16.44 9.74 -18.54
N TYR A 85 -15.52 8.90 -19.01
CA TYR A 85 -15.20 8.85 -20.44
C TYR A 85 -16.40 8.39 -21.27
N LEU A 86 -17.07 7.31 -20.89
CA LEU A 86 -18.22 6.79 -21.62
C LEU A 86 -19.39 7.77 -21.61
N LYS A 87 -19.67 8.41 -20.47
CA LYS A 87 -20.73 9.46 -20.40
C LYS A 87 -20.40 10.68 -21.26
N ALA A 88 -19.12 11.06 -21.37
CA ALA A 88 -18.69 12.12 -22.28
C ALA A 88 -18.81 11.71 -23.75
N LEU A 89 -18.58 10.44 -24.07
CA LEU A 89 -18.64 9.94 -25.45
C LEU A 89 -20.07 9.85 -25.95
N LYS A 90 -21.01 9.39 -25.12
CA LYS A 90 -22.42 9.25 -25.44
C LYS A 90 -23.28 9.20 -24.19
N ASP A 91 -24.50 9.69 -24.23
CA ASP A 91 -25.45 9.61 -23.12
C ASP A 91 -26.08 8.21 -23.00
N TRP A 92 -25.27 7.22 -22.63
CA TRP A 92 -25.73 5.86 -22.35
C TRP A 92 -26.44 5.74 -20.99
N ASP A 93 -27.34 4.76 -20.89
CA ASP A 93 -27.83 4.27 -19.60
C ASP A 93 -26.71 3.41 -18.93
N ILE A 94 -25.93 4.02 -18.03
CA ILE A 94 -24.84 3.33 -17.34
C ILE A 94 -25.21 3.15 -15.86
N SER A 95 -25.22 1.89 -15.41
CA SER A 95 -25.37 1.55 -13.99
C SER A 95 -24.05 1.06 -13.43
N ILE A 96 -23.67 1.60 -12.25
CA ILE A 96 -22.50 1.12 -11.49
C ILE A 96 -22.97 0.11 -10.45
N LEU A 97 -22.45 -1.11 -10.51
CA LEU A 97 -22.70 -2.12 -9.48
C LEU A 97 -21.47 -2.24 -8.57
N MET A 98 -21.71 -2.19 -7.26
CA MET A 98 -20.67 -2.21 -6.23
C MET A 98 -20.84 -3.44 -5.34
N HIS A 99 -19.75 -4.10 -5.01
CA HIS A 99 -19.74 -5.25 -4.10
C HIS A 99 -20.07 -4.85 -2.66
N THR A 100 -20.82 -5.70 -1.96
CA THR A 100 -21.13 -5.52 -0.54
C THR A 100 -20.00 -6.01 0.38
N GLY A 101 -19.16 -6.94 -0.10
CA GLY A 101 -18.10 -7.61 0.64
C GLY A 101 -16.72 -7.47 -0.01
N LYS A 102 -15.94 -8.54 0.09
CA LYS A 102 -14.61 -8.67 -0.52
C LYS A 102 -14.61 -9.44 -1.85
N GLN A 103 -15.77 -9.89 -2.29
CA GLN A 103 -15.91 -10.54 -3.59
C GLN A 103 -15.45 -9.56 -4.68
N ARG A 104 -14.96 -10.10 -5.77
CA ARG A 104 -14.46 -9.37 -6.93
C ARG A 104 -15.16 -9.87 -8.19
N GLY A 105 -15.17 -9.03 -9.22
CA GLY A 105 -15.71 -9.40 -10.52
C GLY A 105 -17.20 -9.74 -10.49
N ILE A 106 -17.65 -10.66 -11.36
CA ILE A 106 -19.05 -11.08 -11.50
C ILE A 106 -19.35 -12.44 -10.85
N SER A 107 -18.39 -13.07 -10.19
CA SER A 107 -18.61 -14.29 -9.39
C SER A 107 -19.35 -14.01 -8.08
N ASP A 108 -19.52 -12.76 -7.68
CA ASP A 108 -20.42 -12.34 -6.60
C ASP A 108 -21.87 -12.67 -6.95
N ILE A 109 -22.54 -13.47 -6.09
CA ILE A 109 -23.89 -13.98 -6.32
C ILE A 109 -24.91 -12.87 -6.52
N ASP A 110 -24.83 -11.79 -5.72
CA ASP A 110 -25.79 -10.69 -5.78
C ASP A 110 -25.58 -9.85 -7.05
N ILE A 111 -24.32 -9.59 -7.42
CA ILE A 111 -23.97 -8.91 -8.67
C ILE A 111 -24.44 -9.73 -9.87
N PHE A 112 -24.08 -11.00 -9.89
CA PHE A 112 -24.44 -11.89 -11.02
C PHE A 112 -25.94 -12.04 -11.19
N LYS A 113 -26.67 -12.20 -10.07
CA LYS A 113 -28.14 -12.25 -10.07
C LYS A 113 -28.73 -10.96 -10.68
N LYS A 114 -28.24 -9.80 -10.25
CA LYS A 114 -28.71 -8.49 -10.76
C LYS A 114 -28.45 -8.33 -12.24
N ILE A 115 -27.28 -8.74 -12.75
CA ILE A 115 -26.99 -8.73 -14.18
C ILE A 115 -28.01 -9.58 -14.97
N LYS A 116 -28.32 -10.80 -14.50
CA LYS A 116 -29.30 -11.68 -15.16
C LYS A 116 -30.73 -11.16 -15.11
N GLU A 117 -31.11 -10.48 -14.03
CA GLU A 117 -32.45 -9.88 -13.89
C GLU A 117 -32.63 -8.65 -14.80
N GLU A 118 -31.63 -7.75 -14.84
CA GLU A 118 -31.73 -6.50 -15.58
C GLU A 118 -31.28 -6.58 -17.05
N LYS A 119 -30.54 -7.64 -17.40
CA LYS A 119 -30.10 -7.98 -18.77
C LYS A 119 -29.51 -6.78 -19.52
N PRO A 120 -28.40 -6.19 -19.06
CA PRO A 120 -27.73 -5.13 -19.80
C PRO A 120 -27.23 -5.66 -21.16
N ASN A 121 -26.97 -4.80 -22.10
CA ASN A 121 -26.41 -5.17 -23.40
C ASN A 121 -24.89 -5.46 -23.28
N LEU A 122 -24.23 -4.74 -22.38
CA LEU A 122 -22.80 -4.83 -22.16
C LEU A 122 -22.47 -4.76 -20.66
N VAL A 123 -21.59 -5.64 -20.21
CA VAL A 123 -20.96 -5.60 -18.87
C VAL A 123 -19.49 -5.29 -19.06
N ILE A 124 -18.99 -4.26 -18.39
CA ILE A 124 -17.56 -3.92 -18.34
C ILE A 124 -17.08 -4.03 -16.90
N VAL A 125 -16.00 -4.76 -16.69
CA VAL A 125 -15.43 -5.01 -15.38
C VAL A 125 -13.99 -4.45 -15.35
N PRO A 126 -13.80 -3.20 -14.91
CA PRO A 126 -12.48 -2.65 -14.69
C PRO A 126 -11.88 -3.20 -13.38
N ASP A 127 -10.59 -3.52 -13.39
CA ASP A 127 -9.79 -4.00 -12.27
C ASP A 127 -10.15 -5.41 -11.74
N ALA A 128 -10.93 -6.17 -12.48
CA ALA A 128 -11.30 -7.55 -12.10
C ALA A 128 -11.86 -8.34 -13.29
N GLY A 129 -12.27 -9.58 -13.02
CA GLY A 129 -13.15 -10.36 -13.91
C GLY A 129 -12.46 -11.27 -14.91
N SER A 130 -11.12 -11.34 -14.93
CA SER A 130 -10.41 -12.24 -15.86
C SER A 130 -10.59 -13.72 -15.54
N ASN A 131 -11.04 -14.08 -14.33
CA ASN A 131 -11.11 -15.47 -13.84
C ASN A 131 -12.55 -15.96 -13.58
N ASP A 132 -13.55 -15.20 -13.95
CA ASP A 132 -14.97 -15.52 -13.71
C ASP A 132 -15.58 -16.36 -14.86
N LYS A 133 -14.84 -17.37 -15.33
CA LYS A 133 -15.13 -18.13 -16.56
C LYS A 133 -16.58 -18.61 -16.64
N GLU A 134 -17.10 -19.26 -15.63
CA GLU A 134 -18.45 -19.85 -15.64
C GLU A 134 -19.53 -18.77 -15.81
N GLN A 135 -19.37 -17.65 -15.08
CA GLN A 135 -20.30 -16.53 -15.14
C GLN A 135 -20.23 -15.80 -16.48
N ILE A 136 -19.01 -15.59 -17.01
CA ILE A 136 -18.79 -14.94 -18.29
C ILE A 136 -19.43 -15.78 -19.41
N ASP A 137 -19.17 -17.09 -19.42
CA ASP A 137 -19.69 -18.01 -20.42
C ASP A 137 -21.24 -17.99 -20.39
N GLU A 138 -21.86 -18.02 -19.20
CA GLU A 138 -23.33 -17.93 -19.06
C GLU A 138 -23.88 -16.58 -19.55
N LEU A 139 -23.22 -15.44 -19.29
CA LEU A 139 -23.67 -14.13 -19.79
C LEU A 139 -23.58 -14.07 -21.32
N CYS A 140 -22.50 -14.57 -21.90
CA CYS A 140 -22.33 -14.59 -23.35
C CYS A 140 -23.39 -15.48 -24.03
N ASP A 141 -23.75 -16.63 -23.45
CA ASP A 141 -24.84 -17.50 -23.91
C ASP A 141 -26.22 -16.78 -23.86
N LEU A 142 -26.39 -15.86 -22.91
CA LEU A 142 -27.58 -15.00 -22.82
C LEU A 142 -27.56 -13.82 -23.80
N GLY A 143 -26.50 -13.66 -24.60
CA GLY A 143 -26.33 -12.57 -25.56
C GLY A 143 -25.88 -11.26 -24.95
N ILE A 144 -25.33 -11.30 -23.70
CA ILE A 144 -24.78 -10.12 -23.02
C ILE A 144 -23.28 -10.03 -23.33
N SER A 145 -22.83 -8.94 -23.92
CA SER A 145 -21.41 -8.70 -24.18
C SER A 145 -20.62 -8.47 -22.88
N TYR A 146 -19.39 -8.97 -22.82
CA TYR A 146 -18.53 -8.88 -21.64
C TYR A 146 -17.12 -8.39 -21.99
N ILE A 147 -16.64 -7.39 -21.25
CA ILE A 147 -15.27 -6.87 -21.33
C ILE A 147 -14.67 -6.79 -19.93
N ALA A 148 -13.55 -7.47 -19.69
CA ALA A 148 -12.69 -7.24 -18.51
C ALA A 148 -11.48 -6.38 -18.87
N LEU A 149 -11.18 -5.40 -18.04
CA LEU A 149 -10.00 -4.52 -18.14
C LEU A 149 -9.19 -4.72 -16.86
N ASP A 150 -8.35 -5.75 -16.81
CA ASP A 150 -7.85 -6.34 -15.57
C ASP A 150 -6.32 -6.46 -15.57
N HIS A 151 -5.74 -6.64 -14.39
CA HIS A 151 -4.30 -6.80 -14.18
C HIS A 151 -3.94 -7.99 -13.26
N HIS A 152 -4.95 -8.71 -12.78
CA HIS A 152 -4.74 -9.89 -11.94
C HIS A 152 -4.23 -11.08 -12.76
N ILE A 153 -3.53 -12.01 -12.09
CA ILE A 153 -3.04 -13.24 -12.72
C ILE A 153 -4.22 -14.03 -13.30
N ILE A 154 -4.08 -14.43 -14.55
CA ILE A 154 -5.09 -15.22 -15.26
C ILE A 154 -4.87 -16.71 -14.94
N SER A 155 -5.88 -17.36 -14.37
CA SER A 155 -5.87 -18.80 -14.06
C SER A 155 -6.96 -19.58 -14.78
N THR A 156 -8.15 -18.98 -14.92
CA THR A 156 -9.33 -19.63 -15.50
C THR A 156 -10.04 -18.69 -16.49
N PRO A 157 -9.41 -18.37 -17.66
CA PRO A 157 -9.98 -17.45 -18.63
C PRO A 157 -11.23 -18.04 -19.31
N SER A 158 -12.16 -17.17 -19.68
CA SER A 158 -13.26 -17.48 -20.59
C SER A 158 -12.78 -17.41 -22.06
N ASP A 159 -13.33 -18.28 -22.91
CA ASP A 159 -13.10 -18.24 -24.35
C ASP A 159 -14.08 -17.30 -25.09
N TYR A 160 -15.14 -16.82 -24.40
CA TYR A 160 -16.23 -16.03 -24.99
C TYR A 160 -16.15 -14.56 -24.61
N GLY A 161 -15.75 -14.24 -23.36
CA GLY A 161 -15.56 -12.86 -22.93
C GLY A 161 -14.30 -12.21 -23.52
N ILE A 162 -14.32 -10.90 -23.65
CA ILE A 162 -13.16 -10.13 -24.11
C ILE A 162 -12.33 -9.74 -22.88
N LEU A 163 -11.16 -10.34 -22.73
CA LEU A 163 -10.26 -10.08 -21.62
C LEU A 163 -9.06 -9.25 -22.10
N VAL A 164 -8.98 -8.00 -21.66
CA VAL A 164 -7.82 -7.12 -21.85
C VAL A 164 -7.07 -7.11 -20.53
N ASN A 165 -5.91 -7.77 -20.51
CA ASN A 165 -5.15 -7.95 -19.26
C ASN A 165 -3.65 -7.85 -19.55
N ASN A 166 -2.91 -7.10 -18.71
CA ASN A 166 -1.46 -7.00 -18.84
C ASN A 166 -0.74 -8.29 -18.46
N GLN A 167 -1.36 -9.21 -17.68
CA GLN A 167 -0.79 -10.53 -17.36
C GLN A 167 -0.93 -11.55 -18.50
N ASP A 168 -1.76 -11.28 -19.51
CA ASP A 168 -1.91 -12.16 -20.66
C ASP A 168 -0.55 -12.34 -21.36
N GLU A 169 -0.15 -13.57 -21.63
CA GLU A 169 1.13 -13.92 -22.26
C GLU A 169 1.29 -13.30 -23.65
N ASN A 170 0.19 -13.05 -24.35
CA ASN A 170 0.17 -12.41 -25.67
C ASN A 170 0.23 -10.89 -25.59
N SER A 171 0.05 -10.29 -24.42
CA SER A 171 0.22 -8.85 -24.19
C SER A 171 1.72 -8.51 -24.06
N LYS A 172 2.22 -7.67 -24.97
CA LYS A 172 3.64 -7.24 -25.00
C LYS A 172 3.83 -5.93 -24.24
N VAL A 173 3.47 -5.94 -22.96
CA VAL A 173 3.43 -4.77 -22.08
C VAL A 173 4.02 -5.09 -20.72
N SER A 174 4.31 -4.07 -19.92
CA SER A 174 4.72 -4.23 -18.52
C SER A 174 3.66 -4.99 -17.72
N LYS A 175 4.08 -6.00 -16.96
CA LYS A 175 3.22 -6.77 -16.05
C LYS A 175 2.99 -6.05 -14.70
N LYS A 176 3.51 -4.84 -14.54
CA LYS A 176 3.53 -4.09 -13.28
C LYS A 176 2.46 -2.99 -13.20
N GLY A 177 1.53 -2.93 -14.16
CA GLY A 177 0.43 -1.97 -14.17
C GLY A 177 -0.75 -2.40 -13.30
N SER A 178 -1.55 -1.43 -12.83
CA SER A 178 -2.80 -1.58 -12.08
C SER A 178 -4.02 -1.70 -13.01
N GLY A 179 -5.21 -2.00 -12.46
CA GLY A 179 -6.47 -2.00 -13.20
C GLY A 179 -6.81 -0.65 -13.79
N GLY A 180 -6.53 0.46 -13.06
CA GLY A 180 -6.69 1.82 -13.59
C GLY A 180 -5.78 2.11 -14.79
N LEU A 181 -4.56 1.57 -14.81
CA LEU A 181 -3.69 1.69 -15.97
C LEU A 181 -4.23 0.92 -17.18
N VAL A 182 -4.69 -0.33 -17.00
CA VAL A 182 -5.29 -1.12 -18.09
C VAL A 182 -6.55 -0.44 -18.63
N THR A 183 -7.40 0.07 -17.73
CA THR A 183 -8.60 0.84 -18.09
C THR A 183 -8.20 2.09 -18.89
N HIS A 184 -7.21 2.84 -18.45
CA HIS A 184 -6.73 4.03 -19.17
C HIS A 184 -6.20 3.68 -20.58
N LYS A 185 -5.52 2.56 -20.75
CA LYS A 185 -5.10 2.08 -22.07
C LYS A 185 -6.27 1.78 -23.00
N PHE A 186 -7.38 1.30 -22.44
CA PHE A 186 -8.61 1.17 -23.20
C PHE A 186 -9.17 2.55 -23.59
N LEU A 187 -9.12 3.57 -22.70
CA LEU A 187 -9.53 4.93 -23.05
C LEU A 187 -8.63 5.54 -24.14
N GLU A 188 -7.32 5.32 -24.12
CA GLU A 188 -6.40 5.73 -25.22
C GLU A 188 -6.80 5.07 -26.55
N ALA A 189 -7.19 3.81 -26.53
CA ALA A 189 -7.66 3.10 -27.73
C ALA A 189 -8.98 3.67 -28.24
N LEU A 190 -9.88 4.06 -27.33
CA LEU A 190 -11.14 4.74 -27.68
C LEU A 190 -10.89 6.16 -28.22
N ASP A 191 -9.92 6.89 -27.67
CA ASP A 191 -9.52 8.21 -28.22
C ASP A 191 -9.11 8.07 -29.69
N ASN A 192 -8.31 7.04 -30.01
CA ASN A 192 -7.92 6.79 -31.40
C ASN A 192 -9.12 6.41 -32.29
N GLU A 193 -10.05 5.56 -31.81
CA GLU A 193 -11.21 5.12 -32.58
C GLU A 193 -12.20 6.25 -32.84
N PHE A 194 -12.45 7.11 -31.84
CA PHE A 194 -13.45 8.17 -31.89
C PHE A 194 -12.87 9.56 -32.18
N ASN A 195 -11.56 9.63 -32.48
CA ASN A 195 -10.81 10.87 -32.72
C ASN A 195 -10.98 11.89 -31.57
N LYS A 196 -10.65 11.43 -30.36
CA LYS A 196 -10.66 12.20 -29.10
C LYS A 196 -9.25 12.29 -28.53
N GLU A 197 -9.07 13.14 -27.51
CA GLU A 197 -7.83 13.28 -26.74
C GLU A 197 -8.17 13.40 -25.23
N TRP A 198 -9.17 12.67 -24.77
CA TRP A 198 -9.74 12.82 -23.43
C TRP A 198 -9.06 11.95 -22.37
N SER A 199 -8.44 10.85 -22.76
CA SER A 199 -7.79 9.92 -21.84
C SER A 199 -6.72 10.62 -20.96
N SER A 200 -6.02 11.61 -21.53
CA SER A 200 -5.00 12.39 -20.81
C SER A 200 -5.49 13.14 -19.57
N TRP A 201 -6.80 13.39 -19.46
CA TRP A 201 -7.41 14.05 -18.31
C TRP A 201 -7.39 13.21 -17.04
N PHE A 202 -7.19 11.88 -17.16
CA PHE A 202 -7.28 10.92 -16.08
C PHE A 202 -5.93 10.42 -15.57
N ILE A 203 -4.81 11.00 -16.01
CA ILE A 203 -3.46 10.54 -15.63
C ILE A 203 -3.22 10.59 -14.11
N ASP A 204 -3.75 11.58 -13.41
CA ASP A 204 -3.70 11.70 -11.96
C ASP A 204 -4.46 10.56 -11.24
N MET A 205 -5.61 10.18 -11.80
CA MET A 205 -6.39 9.05 -11.29
C MET A 205 -5.67 7.73 -11.53
N VAL A 206 -5.04 7.54 -12.70
CA VAL A 206 -4.19 6.37 -12.98
C VAL A 206 -3.00 6.31 -12.01
N ALA A 207 -2.35 7.43 -11.74
CA ALA A 207 -1.25 7.49 -10.77
C ALA A 207 -1.72 7.15 -9.35
N LEU A 208 -2.94 7.56 -8.96
CA LEU A 208 -3.57 7.17 -7.69
C LEU A 208 -3.84 5.66 -7.62
N SER A 209 -4.35 5.08 -8.70
CA SER A 209 -4.58 3.64 -8.84
C SER A 209 -3.28 2.85 -8.64
N LEU A 210 -2.20 3.20 -9.33
CA LEU A 210 -0.88 2.58 -9.19
C LEU A 210 -0.36 2.62 -7.74
N LEU A 211 -0.53 3.74 -7.05
CA LEU A 211 -0.11 3.87 -5.65
C LEU A 211 -1.01 3.09 -4.70
N SER A 212 -2.32 3.04 -4.95
CA SER A 212 -3.29 2.39 -4.07
C SER A 212 -3.16 0.87 -4.07
N ASP A 213 -2.85 0.29 -5.22
CA ASP A 213 -2.59 -1.14 -5.36
C ASP A 213 -1.11 -1.51 -5.11
N SER A 214 -0.33 -0.54 -4.65
CA SER A 214 1.08 -0.75 -4.29
C SER A 214 1.92 -1.30 -5.44
N MET A 215 1.70 -0.81 -6.66
CA MET A 215 2.48 -1.18 -7.83
C MET A 215 3.96 -0.80 -7.69
N ASP A 216 4.82 -1.46 -8.45
CA ASP A 216 6.25 -1.21 -8.45
C ASP A 216 6.58 0.15 -9.08
N MET A 217 6.92 1.14 -8.26
CA MET A 217 7.25 2.50 -8.70
C MET A 217 8.70 2.65 -9.20
N SER A 218 9.50 1.57 -9.17
CA SER A 218 10.77 1.49 -9.91
C SER A 218 10.56 1.19 -11.40
N ASP A 219 9.38 0.75 -11.79
CA ASP A 219 9.00 0.60 -13.19
C ASP A 219 8.89 1.97 -13.87
N GLN A 220 9.51 2.09 -15.05
CA GLN A 220 9.62 3.36 -15.78
C GLN A 220 8.26 3.90 -16.25
N GLN A 221 7.33 3.02 -16.63
CA GLN A 221 5.98 3.42 -17.00
C GLN A 221 5.21 3.96 -15.80
N ASN A 222 5.21 3.22 -14.69
CA ASN A 222 4.52 3.63 -13.46
C ASN A 222 5.08 4.96 -12.92
N ARG A 223 6.42 5.11 -12.97
CA ARG A 223 7.09 6.37 -12.63
C ARG A 223 6.62 7.51 -13.52
N THR A 224 6.46 7.27 -14.81
CA THR A 224 5.99 8.27 -15.78
C THR A 224 4.57 8.74 -15.46
N TYR A 225 3.65 7.81 -15.20
CA TYR A 225 2.27 8.16 -14.80
C TYR A 225 2.22 8.95 -13.49
N TYR A 226 3.06 8.59 -12.50
CA TYR A 226 3.15 9.36 -11.28
C TYR A 226 3.70 10.78 -11.53
N HIS A 227 4.72 10.91 -12.35
CA HIS A 227 5.32 12.21 -12.70
C HIS A 227 4.28 13.17 -13.31
N TYR A 228 3.57 12.70 -14.31
CA TYR A 228 2.59 13.54 -15.01
C TYR A 228 1.26 13.70 -14.25
N GLY A 229 0.92 12.80 -13.34
CA GLY A 229 -0.38 12.81 -12.65
C GLY A 229 -0.36 13.36 -11.24
N LEU A 230 0.66 13.03 -10.44
CA LEU A 230 0.63 13.28 -9.00
C LEU A 230 1.93 13.85 -8.41
N GLU A 231 2.96 14.15 -9.20
CA GLU A 231 4.21 14.65 -8.62
C GLU A 231 4.09 16.05 -8.04
N THR A 232 3.24 16.88 -8.64
CA THR A 232 2.94 18.24 -8.16
C THR A 232 1.44 18.51 -8.18
N MET A 233 0.99 19.53 -7.43
CA MET A 233 -0.42 19.93 -7.40
C MET A 233 -0.97 20.40 -8.75
N ASP A 234 -0.10 20.90 -9.62
CA ASP A 234 -0.51 21.38 -10.95
C ASP A 234 -0.83 20.23 -11.90
N CYS A 235 -0.28 19.05 -11.64
CA CYS A 235 -0.58 17.82 -12.40
C CYS A 235 -1.95 17.21 -12.05
N VAL A 236 -2.55 17.58 -10.89
CA VAL A 236 -3.79 16.98 -10.42
C VAL A 236 -5.00 17.65 -11.07
N ASN A 237 -5.70 16.93 -11.92
CA ASN A 237 -6.92 17.39 -12.62
C ASN A 237 -8.18 17.13 -11.79
N ASN A 238 -8.27 15.99 -11.13
CA ASN A 238 -9.44 15.62 -10.33
C ASN A 238 -9.59 16.55 -9.12
N ILE A 239 -10.67 17.31 -9.07
CA ILE A 239 -10.89 18.36 -8.06
C ILE A 239 -10.99 17.76 -6.65
N PHE A 240 -11.68 16.64 -6.49
CA PHE A 240 -11.80 15.96 -5.20
C PHE A 240 -10.44 15.47 -4.69
N LEU A 241 -9.65 14.81 -5.53
CA LEU A 241 -8.29 14.37 -5.18
C LEU A 241 -7.40 15.56 -4.79
N LYS A 242 -7.48 16.65 -5.52
CA LYS A 242 -6.75 17.90 -5.25
C LYS A 242 -7.07 18.46 -3.87
N GLU A 243 -8.35 18.51 -3.51
CA GLU A 243 -8.78 18.97 -2.17
C GLU A 243 -8.40 17.99 -1.06
N CYS A 244 -8.40 16.68 -1.33
CA CYS A 244 -7.86 15.68 -0.39
C CYS A 244 -6.37 15.91 -0.10
N ILE A 245 -5.55 16.18 -1.13
CA ILE A 245 -4.12 16.45 -0.97
C ILE A 245 -3.91 17.71 -0.11
N LYS A 246 -4.60 18.80 -0.42
CA LYS A 246 -4.54 20.04 0.35
C LYS A 246 -4.92 19.84 1.81
N THR A 247 -6.02 19.11 2.06
CA THR A 247 -6.58 18.96 3.41
C THR A 247 -5.78 17.99 4.27
N PHE A 248 -5.42 16.82 3.73
CA PHE A 248 -4.84 15.75 4.53
C PHE A 248 -3.32 15.75 4.56
N ILE A 249 -2.67 16.32 3.56
CA ILE A 249 -1.20 16.44 3.55
C ILE A 249 -0.79 17.82 4.07
N ASN A 250 -1.45 18.88 3.62
CA ASN A 250 -1.24 20.29 4.05
C ASN A 250 0.24 20.71 4.00
N LYS A 251 0.87 20.48 2.85
CA LYS A 251 2.26 20.85 2.56
C LYS A 251 2.37 21.35 1.13
N ASP A 252 3.29 22.28 0.88
CA ASP A 252 3.58 22.78 -0.48
C ASP A 252 4.15 21.67 -1.39
N THR A 253 4.91 20.75 -0.82
CA THR A 253 5.46 19.59 -1.51
C THR A 253 5.10 18.31 -0.78
N TYR A 254 4.80 17.27 -1.52
CA TYR A 254 4.46 15.97 -0.98
C TYR A 254 5.15 14.84 -1.77
N SER A 255 5.11 13.63 -1.25
CA SER A 255 5.76 12.46 -1.84
C SER A 255 4.75 11.33 -2.05
N GLN A 256 5.14 10.30 -2.81
CA GLN A 256 4.40 9.04 -2.92
C GLN A 256 4.02 8.49 -1.53
N ARG A 257 4.93 8.57 -0.57
CA ARG A 257 4.68 8.14 0.81
C ARG A 257 3.58 8.94 1.49
N ASP A 258 3.54 10.27 1.32
CA ASP A 258 2.45 11.09 1.89
C ASP A 258 1.09 10.66 1.33
N LEU A 259 0.98 10.43 0.02
CA LEU A 259 -0.24 9.94 -0.63
C LEU A 259 -0.64 8.56 -0.09
N SER A 260 0.30 7.61 -0.07
CA SER A 260 0.08 6.22 0.37
C SER A 260 -0.32 6.10 1.84
N PHE A 261 0.15 6.99 2.72
CA PHE A 261 -0.13 6.89 4.15
C PHE A 261 -1.17 7.87 4.70
N LYS A 262 -1.48 8.95 3.97
CA LYS A 262 -2.43 9.97 4.45
C LYS A 262 -3.74 10.03 3.68
N ILE A 263 -3.75 9.65 2.40
CA ILE A 263 -4.93 9.71 1.52
C ILE A 263 -5.50 8.32 1.26
N ILE A 264 -4.73 7.42 0.68
CA ILE A 264 -5.18 6.08 0.30
C ILE A 264 -5.82 5.30 1.46
N PRO A 265 -5.30 5.33 2.73
CA PRO A 265 -5.95 4.64 3.84
C PRO A 265 -7.35 5.16 4.16
N LYS A 266 -7.67 6.43 3.88
CA LYS A 266 -8.99 7.00 4.10
C LYS A 266 -10.00 6.48 3.06
N PHE A 267 -9.60 6.43 1.79
CA PHE A 267 -10.41 5.84 0.73
C PHE A 267 -10.61 4.34 0.97
N ASN A 268 -9.54 3.61 1.31
CA ASN A 268 -9.62 2.20 1.66
C ASN A 268 -10.53 1.91 2.86
N ALA A 269 -10.64 2.83 3.82
CA ALA A 269 -11.55 2.67 4.94
C ALA A 269 -13.02 2.68 4.49
N ILE A 270 -13.33 3.48 3.48
CA ILE A 270 -14.65 3.54 2.84
C ILE A 270 -14.89 2.31 1.97
N CYS A 271 -13.97 1.98 1.07
CA CYS A 271 -14.08 0.83 0.17
C CYS A 271 -14.30 -0.49 0.93
N ARG A 272 -13.67 -0.62 2.10
CA ARG A 272 -13.80 -1.80 2.99
C ARG A 272 -14.99 -1.76 3.94
N SER A 273 -15.77 -0.69 3.95
CA SER A 273 -16.99 -0.62 4.75
C SER A 273 -18.11 -1.46 4.14
N LYS A 274 -19.10 -1.84 4.96
CA LYS A 274 -20.35 -2.46 4.47
C LYS A 274 -21.39 -1.42 4.01
N ASP A 275 -21.07 -0.14 4.15
CA ASP A 275 -21.97 0.98 3.86
C ASP A 275 -21.92 1.30 2.36
N GLN A 276 -22.93 0.84 1.62
CA GLN A 276 -23.05 1.04 0.18
C GLN A 276 -23.27 2.51 -0.18
N GLU A 277 -24.03 3.24 0.63
CA GLU A 277 -24.26 4.67 0.38
C GLU A 277 -22.95 5.46 0.49
N LEU A 278 -22.12 5.13 1.48
CA LEU A 278 -20.81 5.77 1.66
C LEU A 278 -19.86 5.47 0.50
N LYS A 279 -19.86 4.24 -0.03
CA LYS A 279 -19.09 3.87 -1.23
C LYS A 279 -19.57 4.64 -2.45
N GLN A 280 -20.89 4.74 -2.64
CA GLN A 280 -21.48 5.50 -3.74
C GLN A 280 -21.10 6.99 -3.64
N LYS A 281 -21.13 7.59 -2.45
CA LYS A 281 -20.70 8.99 -2.23
C LYS A 281 -19.24 9.19 -2.64
N LEU A 282 -18.35 8.22 -2.31
CA LEU A 282 -16.95 8.29 -2.72
C LEU A 282 -16.80 8.23 -4.24
N PHE A 283 -17.53 7.34 -4.92
CA PHE A 283 -17.55 7.28 -6.38
C PHE A 283 -18.06 8.61 -6.98
N LEU A 284 -19.18 9.12 -6.50
CA LEU A 284 -19.77 10.39 -6.96
C LEU A 284 -18.82 11.58 -6.72
N SER A 285 -17.99 11.54 -5.66
CA SER A 285 -16.97 12.57 -5.43
C SER A 285 -15.87 12.54 -6.49
N PHE A 286 -15.42 11.35 -6.91
CA PHE A 286 -14.43 11.23 -7.98
C PHE A 286 -14.94 11.70 -9.34
N ILE A 287 -16.23 11.57 -9.60
CA ILE A 287 -16.86 12.06 -10.86
C ILE A 287 -17.42 13.48 -10.74
N GLY A 288 -17.27 14.13 -9.57
CA GLY A 288 -17.69 15.53 -9.35
C GLY A 288 -19.17 15.74 -9.05
N GLU A 289 -19.90 14.69 -8.67
CA GLU A 289 -21.36 14.72 -8.42
C GLU A 289 -21.74 14.66 -6.93
N TYR A 290 -20.77 14.79 -6.01
CA TYR A 290 -21.01 14.86 -4.57
C TYR A 290 -20.22 16.01 -3.93
N ASP A 291 -20.74 16.57 -2.83
CA ASP A 291 -20.08 17.67 -2.13
C ASP A 291 -18.72 17.25 -1.55
N ILE A 292 -17.69 17.98 -1.95
CA ILE A 292 -16.31 17.67 -1.60
C ILE A 292 -16.07 17.88 -0.09
N SER A 293 -16.63 18.93 0.49
CA SER A 293 -16.41 19.25 1.91
C SER A 293 -17.00 18.18 2.81
N ASP A 294 -18.19 17.70 2.50
CA ASP A 294 -18.83 16.59 3.20
C ASP A 294 -18.01 15.30 3.03
N MET A 295 -17.53 15.02 1.82
CA MET A 295 -16.75 13.82 1.56
C MET A 295 -15.41 13.80 2.31
N LEU A 296 -14.74 14.94 2.45
CA LEU A 296 -13.51 15.05 3.25
C LEU A 296 -13.76 14.67 4.71
N VAL A 297 -14.88 15.11 5.30
CA VAL A 297 -15.27 14.74 6.66
C VAL A 297 -15.54 13.23 6.76
N LEU A 298 -16.33 12.68 5.83
CA LEU A 298 -16.65 11.24 5.78
C LEU A 298 -15.40 10.36 5.63
N CYS A 299 -14.42 10.77 4.83
CA CYS A 299 -13.14 10.10 4.69
C CYS A 299 -12.37 10.03 6.01
N GLU A 300 -12.31 11.13 6.76
CA GLU A 300 -11.63 11.19 8.05
C GLU A 300 -12.36 10.37 9.12
N GLU A 301 -13.68 10.42 9.17
CA GLU A 301 -14.51 9.66 10.09
C GLU A 301 -14.42 8.16 9.86
N ALA A 302 -14.52 7.72 8.60
CA ALA A 302 -14.39 6.32 8.23
C ALA A 302 -13.03 5.76 8.63
N HIS A 303 -11.95 6.49 8.36
CA HIS A 303 -10.60 6.09 8.73
C HIS A 303 -10.41 6.03 10.26
N LYS A 304 -10.89 7.04 11.00
CA LYS A 304 -10.85 7.04 12.47
C LYS A 304 -11.64 5.87 13.07
N LYS A 305 -12.82 5.59 12.52
CA LYS A 305 -13.66 4.45 12.94
C LYS A 305 -12.93 3.13 12.71
N GLN A 306 -12.34 2.94 11.52
CA GLN A 306 -11.56 1.75 11.20
C GLN A 306 -10.37 1.58 12.16
N GLN A 307 -9.60 2.64 12.40
CA GLN A 307 -8.46 2.60 13.33
C GLN A 307 -8.89 2.24 14.76
N LYS A 308 -9.97 2.85 15.26
CA LYS A 308 -10.51 2.55 16.59
C LYS A 308 -10.98 1.09 16.69
N THR A 309 -11.68 0.59 15.68
CA THR A 309 -12.14 -0.81 15.66
C THR A 309 -10.96 -1.77 15.72
N VAL A 310 -9.94 -1.59 14.87
CA VAL A 310 -8.74 -2.43 14.87
C VAL A 310 -7.99 -2.34 16.21
N ALA A 311 -7.86 -1.14 16.78
CA ALA A 311 -7.23 -0.97 18.09
C ALA A 311 -8.00 -1.69 19.19
N SER A 312 -9.33 -1.54 19.24
CA SER A 312 -10.19 -2.22 20.22
C SER A 312 -10.09 -3.76 20.11
N ILE A 313 -10.09 -4.32 18.90
CA ILE A 313 -9.93 -5.75 18.70
C ILE A 313 -8.59 -6.23 19.29
N ILE A 314 -7.52 -5.52 19.01
CA ILE A 314 -6.19 -5.85 19.54
C ILE A 314 -6.13 -5.72 21.07
N ASP A 315 -6.60 -4.60 21.62
CA ASP A 315 -6.52 -4.30 23.04
C ASP A 315 -7.35 -5.30 23.88
N ASN A 316 -8.55 -5.65 23.40
CA ASN A 316 -9.43 -6.63 24.06
C ASN A 316 -8.85 -8.07 24.03
N ASN A 317 -7.97 -8.37 23.09
CA ASN A 317 -7.42 -9.72 22.87
C ASN A 317 -5.90 -9.80 23.07
N ILE A 318 -5.29 -8.78 23.64
CA ILE A 318 -3.82 -8.65 23.72
C ILE A 318 -3.16 -9.84 24.42
N ASP A 319 -3.76 -10.38 25.48
CA ASP A 319 -3.20 -11.52 26.23
C ASP A 319 -3.26 -12.82 25.42
N THR A 320 -4.33 -13.02 24.64
CA THR A 320 -4.47 -14.17 23.72
C THR A 320 -3.43 -14.09 22.61
N ILE A 321 -3.27 -12.92 22.00
CA ILE A 321 -2.27 -12.68 20.94
C ILE A 321 -0.85 -12.90 21.49
N LYS A 322 -0.54 -12.38 22.66
CA LYS A 322 0.78 -12.58 23.32
C LYS A 322 1.04 -14.04 23.69
N LYS A 323 0.01 -14.78 24.12
CA LYS A 323 0.15 -16.23 24.36
C LYS A 323 0.44 -17.00 23.07
N ALA A 324 -0.20 -16.63 21.96
CA ALA A 324 0.03 -17.24 20.65
C ALA A 324 1.42 -16.91 20.07
N ASN A 325 2.08 -15.84 20.54
CA ASN A 325 3.43 -15.45 20.10
C ASN A 325 4.55 -16.46 20.43
N LYS A 326 4.28 -17.48 21.26
CA LYS A 326 5.19 -18.62 21.44
C LYS A 326 5.41 -19.42 20.15
N ASN A 327 4.45 -19.40 19.22
CA ASN A 327 4.48 -20.13 17.97
C ASN A 327 5.31 -19.44 16.90
N ASN A 328 5.76 -20.19 15.91
CA ASN A 328 6.51 -19.66 14.75
C ASN A 328 5.58 -18.94 13.76
N ILE A 329 4.33 -19.35 13.66
CA ILE A 329 3.27 -18.60 12.98
C ILE A 329 2.17 -18.28 14.00
N VAL A 330 1.71 -17.04 14.05
CA VAL A 330 0.73 -16.58 15.03
C VAL A 330 -0.64 -16.55 14.39
N VAL A 331 -1.53 -17.43 14.79
CA VAL A 331 -2.92 -17.45 14.32
C VAL A 331 -3.83 -16.91 15.42
N PHE A 332 -4.67 -15.95 15.05
CA PHE A 332 -5.68 -15.36 15.92
C PHE A 332 -7.00 -15.20 15.19
N TYR A 333 -8.08 -15.59 15.82
CA TYR A 333 -9.44 -15.40 15.29
C TYR A 333 -10.42 -14.96 16.36
N SER A 334 -11.39 -14.19 15.92
CA SER A 334 -12.50 -13.70 16.75
C SER A 334 -13.66 -13.30 15.83
N ASP A 335 -14.88 -13.51 16.29
CA ASP A 335 -16.10 -13.07 15.59
C ASP A 335 -16.19 -11.53 15.50
N ASP A 336 -15.43 -10.82 16.33
CA ASP A 336 -15.33 -9.36 16.31
C ASP A 336 -14.48 -8.84 15.13
N ILE A 337 -13.77 -9.71 14.40
CA ILE A 337 -12.94 -9.30 13.27
C ILE A 337 -13.78 -9.25 11.99
N PRO A 338 -14.15 -8.06 11.49
CA PRO A 338 -14.78 -7.98 10.19
C PRO A 338 -13.83 -8.56 9.13
N SER A 339 -14.35 -9.37 8.20
CA SER A 339 -13.53 -9.99 7.15
C SER A 339 -12.67 -8.97 6.39
N SER A 340 -13.21 -7.75 6.16
CA SER A 340 -12.49 -6.63 5.51
C SER A 340 -11.34 -6.04 6.35
N TYR A 341 -11.26 -6.34 7.66
CA TYR A 341 -10.21 -5.81 8.55
C TYR A 341 -9.17 -6.87 8.96
N SER A 342 -9.36 -8.13 8.57
CA SER A 342 -8.44 -9.23 8.91
C SER A 342 -6.97 -8.91 8.60
N GLY A 343 -6.71 -8.34 7.43
CA GLY A 343 -5.35 -7.93 7.04
C GLY A 343 -4.77 -6.76 7.85
N LEU A 344 -5.61 -5.84 8.35
CA LEU A 344 -5.17 -4.75 9.23
C LEU A 344 -4.86 -5.26 10.63
N VAL A 345 -5.69 -6.18 11.15
CA VAL A 345 -5.46 -6.85 12.43
C VAL A 345 -4.16 -7.66 12.37
N GLY A 346 -3.98 -8.50 11.31
CA GLY A 346 -2.75 -9.28 11.10
C GLY A 346 -1.50 -8.40 11.02
N GLY A 347 -1.57 -7.27 10.31
CA GLY A 347 -0.46 -6.29 10.25
C GLY A 347 -0.14 -5.66 11.62
N LYS A 348 -1.16 -5.37 12.42
CA LYS A 348 -0.96 -4.85 13.78
C LYS A 348 -0.40 -5.92 14.71
N MET A 349 -0.83 -7.17 14.58
CA MET A 349 -0.29 -8.30 15.33
C MET A 349 1.20 -8.51 15.07
N MET A 350 1.69 -8.40 13.82
CA MET A 350 3.11 -8.51 13.51
C MET A 350 3.98 -7.58 14.38
N SER A 351 3.53 -6.34 14.59
CA SER A 351 4.27 -5.37 15.41
C SER A 351 4.28 -5.72 16.91
N ILE A 352 3.41 -6.62 17.35
CA ILE A 352 3.30 -7.09 18.75
C ILE A 352 4.00 -8.44 18.94
N CYS A 353 4.03 -9.24 17.87
CA CYS A 353 4.52 -10.61 17.87
C CYS A 353 5.92 -10.74 17.24
N ASP A 354 6.87 -9.87 17.62
CA ASP A 354 8.28 -9.94 17.24
C ASP A 354 8.51 -10.03 15.71
N ASN A 355 7.61 -9.40 14.93
CA ASN A 355 7.61 -9.43 13.48
C ASN A 355 7.49 -10.84 12.89
N LYS A 356 6.82 -11.76 13.55
CA LYS A 356 6.51 -13.10 13.03
C LYS A 356 5.37 -13.06 12.01
N PRO A 357 5.22 -14.08 11.14
CA PRO A 357 4.02 -14.24 10.35
C PRO A 357 2.77 -14.31 11.22
N CYS A 358 1.77 -13.49 10.88
CA CYS A 358 0.50 -13.41 11.59
C CYS A 358 -0.67 -13.65 10.65
N ILE A 359 -1.56 -14.52 11.05
CA ILE A 359 -2.83 -14.80 10.38
C ILE A 359 -3.96 -14.34 11.30
N ALA A 360 -4.82 -13.46 10.82
CA ALA A 360 -5.97 -12.97 11.57
C ALA A 360 -7.27 -13.13 10.77
N GLY A 361 -8.37 -13.52 11.43
CA GLY A 361 -9.64 -13.73 10.75
C GLY A 361 -10.78 -14.12 11.69
N SER A 362 -11.85 -14.64 11.11
CA SER A 362 -13.04 -15.17 11.80
C SER A 362 -13.34 -16.60 11.34
N ILE A 363 -14.16 -17.31 12.09
CA ILE A 363 -14.67 -18.62 11.70
C ILE A 363 -16.09 -18.43 11.16
N GLU A 364 -16.33 -18.95 9.96
CA GLU A 364 -17.63 -18.94 9.28
C GLU A 364 -17.89 -20.35 8.71
N ASP A 365 -19.00 -20.96 9.03
CA ASP A 365 -19.43 -22.29 8.54
C ASP A 365 -18.36 -23.40 8.67
N GLY A 366 -17.63 -23.43 9.81
CA GLY A 366 -16.57 -24.41 10.08
C GLY A 366 -15.24 -24.15 9.35
N TYR A 367 -15.10 -22.97 8.72
CA TYR A 367 -13.87 -22.53 8.09
C TYR A 367 -13.36 -21.25 8.73
N PHE A 368 -12.06 -21.21 8.98
CA PHE A 368 -11.36 -19.97 9.23
C PHE A 368 -11.18 -19.22 7.91
N LEU A 369 -11.65 -17.99 7.86
CA LEU A 369 -11.44 -17.04 6.77
C LEU A 369 -10.63 -15.84 7.28
N GLY A 370 -9.46 -15.60 6.71
CA GLY A 370 -8.57 -14.59 7.25
C GLY A 370 -7.59 -14.02 6.24
N SER A 371 -6.58 -13.35 6.78
CA SER A 371 -5.48 -12.78 6.00
C SER A 371 -4.15 -13.02 6.69
N LEU A 372 -3.16 -13.44 5.91
CA LEU A 372 -1.75 -13.49 6.29
C LEU A 372 -1.13 -12.09 6.19
N ARG A 373 -0.25 -11.80 7.13
CA ARG A 373 0.80 -10.76 7.03
C ARG A 373 2.11 -11.37 7.50
N SER A 374 3.15 -11.26 6.69
CA SER A 374 4.41 -11.95 6.93
C SER A 374 5.62 -11.09 6.55
N PRO A 375 6.71 -11.14 7.32
CA PRO A 375 7.99 -10.52 6.94
C PRO A 375 8.71 -11.31 5.83
N ILE A 376 8.41 -12.60 5.70
CA ILE A 376 8.99 -13.53 4.73
C ILE A 376 7.93 -14.01 3.73
N SER A 377 8.36 -14.53 2.58
CA SER A 377 7.48 -15.12 1.57
C SER A 377 6.92 -16.45 2.08
N LEU A 378 5.59 -16.56 2.17
CA LEU A 378 4.87 -17.75 2.64
C LEU A 378 3.58 -18.01 1.85
N GLY A 379 3.21 -17.15 0.90
CA GLY A 379 1.95 -17.27 0.17
C GLY A 379 1.83 -18.58 -0.59
N GLU A 380 2.79 -18.88 -1.45
CA GLU A 380 2.83 -20.12 -2.25
C GLU A 380 2.99 -21.36 -1.38
N GLU A 381 3.83 -21.30 -0.35
CA GLU A 381 4.02 -22.42 0.59
C GLU A 381 2.71 -22.76 1.32
N LEU A 382 1.95 -21.74 1.76
CA LEU A 382 0.66 -21.93 2.41
C LEU A 382 -0.41 -22.45 1.44
N ASP A 383 -0.42 -21.98 0.19
CA ASP A 383 -1.39 -22.45 -0.82
C ASP A 383 -1.18 -23.95 -1.15
N ASN A 384 0.06 -24.40 -1.09
CA ASN A 384 0.42 -25.82 -1.30
C ASN A 384 0.40 -26.68 -0.01
N ASN A 385 0.02 -26.11 1.15
CA ASN A 385 0.03 -26.83 2.42
C ASN A 385 -1.25 -27.66 2.60
N GLU A 386 -1.12 -28.93 2.99
CA GLU A 386 -2.23 -29.88 3.16
C GLU A 386 -3.31 -29.45 4.18
N PHE A 387 -3.00 -28.53 5.09
CA PHE A 387 -3.92 -28.01 6.10
C PHE A 387 -4.68 -26.77 5.64
N VAL A 388 -4.34 -26.22 4.47
CA VAL A 388 -4.90 -24.98 3.90
C VAL A 388 -5.77 -25.33 2.70
N GLU A 389 -6.97 -24.76 2.62
CA GLU A 389 -7.85 -24.95 1.46
C GLU A 389 -7.38 -24.08 0.28
N TRP A 390 -6.94 -22.87 0.58
CA TRP A 390 -6.29 -21.95 -0.36
C TRP A 390 -5.63 -20.77 0.38
N ALA A 391 -4.55 -20.22 -0.22
CA ALA A 391 -3.92 -18.96 0.16
C ALA A 391 -3.66 -18.13 -1.09
N ARG A 392 -4.41 -17.05 -1.30
CA ARG A 392 -4.40 -16.27 -2.55
C ARG A 392 -4.04 -14.82 -2.33
N GLY A 393 -3.14 -14.28 -3.13
CA GLY A 393 -2.65 -12.91 -3.05
C GLY A 393 -1.13 -12.84 -3.19
N HIS A 394 -0.51 -11.88 -2.50
CA HIS A 394 0.95 -11.70 -2.52
C HIS A 394 1.64 -12.62 -1.51
N GLU A 395 2.88 -12.99 -1.78
CA GLU A 395 3.73 -13.85 -0.95
C GLU A 395 3.78 -13.47 0.55
N LYS A 396 3.73 -12.19 0.85
CA LYS A 396 3.81 -11.66 2.22
C LYS A 396 2.46 -11.15 2.75
N ALA A 397 1.41 -11.18 1.93
CA ALA A 397 0.10 -10.62 2.27
C ALA A 397 -1.00 -11.23 1.40
N CYS A 398 -1.61 -12.30 1.86
CA CYS A 398 -2.66 -13.00 1.12
C CYS A 398 -3.92 -13.24 1.97
N GLY A 399 -5.03 -13.52 1.30
CA GLY A 399 -6.20 -14.13 1.91
C GLY A 399 -5.95 -15.61 2.13
N ILE A 400 -6.57 -16.21 3.15
CA ILE A 400 -6.39 -17.62 3.49
C ILE A 400 -7.69 -18.24 3.98
N LYS A 401 -7.94 -19.48 3.58
CA LYS A 401 -9.04 -20.31 4.06
C LYS A 401 -8.49 -21.61 4.63
N ILE A 402 -8.91 -21.96 5.84
CA ILE A 402 -8.45 -23.14 6.58
C ILE A 402 -9.69 -23.81 7.20
N LYS A 403 -9.81 -25.14 7.18
CA LYS A 403 -10.82 -25.83 8.01
C LYS A 403 -10.52 -25.59 9.48
N GLU A 404 -11.54 -25.31 10.29
CA GLU A 404 -11.36 -25.02 11.72
C GLU A 404 -10.53 -26.11 12.41
N GLU A 405 -10.79 -27.39 12.13
CA GLU A 405 -10.07 -28.54 12.68
C GLU A 405 -8.59 -28.63 12.27
N ASN A 406 -8.16 -27.87 11.27
CA ASN A 406 -6.79 -27.86 10.76
C ASN A 406 -5.96 -26.69 11.29
N ILE A 407 -6.55 -25.72 12.00
CA ILE A 407 -5.83 -24.54 12.50
C ILE A 407 -4.67 -24.97 13.42
N ASP A 408 -4.93 -25.82 14.39
CA ASP A 408 -3.90 -26.28 15.34
C ASP A 408 -2.83 -27.12 14.64
N LYS A 409 -3.21 -27.94 13.65
CA LYS A 409 -2.28 -28.74 12.84
C LYS A 409 -1.34 -27.87 12.03
N LEU A 410 -1.86 -26.78 11.44
CA LEU A 410 -1.05 -25.80 10.72
C LEU A 410 -0.05 -25.12 11.64
N VAL A 411 -0.47 -24.71 12.83
CA VAL A 411 0.41 -24.09 13.84
C VAL A 411 1.49 -25.08 14.28
N GLU A 412 1.13 -26.35 14.54
CA GLU A 412 2.07 -27.41 14.92
C GLU A 412 3.08 -27.70 13.79
N TYR A 413 2.62 -27.78 12.55
CA TYR A 413 3.49 -27.92 11.37
C TYR A 413 4.58 -26.85 11.36
N TYR A 414 4.19 -25.58 11.47
CA TYR A 414 5.15 -24.46 11.43
C TYR A 414 6.01 -24.38 12.69
N ASN A 415 5.59 -24.89 13.84
CA ASN A 415 6.45 -24.99 15.03
C ASN A 415 7.58 -26.00 14.85
N ASN A 416 7.43 -26.97 13.93
CA ASN A 416 8.45 -27.95 13.58
C ASN A 416 9.32 -27.49 12.37
N VAL A 417 8.97 -26.39 11.72
CA VAL A 417 9.74 -25.79 10.62
C VAL A 417 10.59 -24.65 11.16
N THR A 418 11.86 -24.63 10.80
CA THR A 418 12.73 -23.48 11.11
C THR A 418 12.46 -22.35 10.14
N LEU A 419 11.75 -21.33 10.59
CA LEU A 419 11.54 -20.11 9.80
C LEU A 419 12.62 -19.09 10.18
N ASP A 420 13.34 -18.58 9.20
CA ASP A 420 14.33 -17.53 9.42
C ASP A 420 13.66 -16.15 9.32
N TYR A 421 13.41 -15.56 10.47
CA TYR A 421 12.86 -14.19 10.57
C TYR A 421 13.95 -13.13 10.75
N THR A 422 15.22 -13.50 10.66
CA THR A 422 16.31 -12.54 10.86
C THR A 422 16.19 -11.43 9.83
N PRO A 423 15.91 -10.18 10.23
CA PRO A 423 15.76 -9.10 9.26
C PRO A 423 17.10 -8.86 8.56
N HIS A 424 17.12 -9.10 7.23
CA HIS A 424 18.17 -8.62 6.35
C HIS A 424 17.81 -7.21 5.94
N ILE A 425 18.67 -6.25 6.25
CA ILE A 425 18.40 -4.84 5.99
C ILE A 425 19.52 -4.28 5.14
N ASP A 426 19.16 -3.89 3.93
CA ASP A 426 20.05 -3.17 3.04
C ASP A 426 20.15 -1.72 3.48
N VAL A 427 21.38 -1.27 3.66
CA VAL A 427 21.72 0.12 3.96
C VAL A 427 22.75 0.61 2.95
N LEU A 428 22.82 1.90 2.71
CA LEU A 428 23.84 2.44 1.82
C LEU A 428 25.23 2.13 2.37
N ASN A 429 25.47 2.53 3.61
CA ASN A 429 26.74 2.24 4.29
C ASN A 429 26.56 2.27 5.82
N SER A 430 27.60 1.83 6.54
CA SER A 430 27.67 1.78 8.00
C SER A 430 28.68 2.79 8.51
N TYR A 431 28.28 3.62 9.46
CA TYR A 431 29.13 4.65 10.07
C TYR A 431 29.17 4.54 11.59
N SER A 432 30.31 4.92 12.18
CA SER A 432 30.30 5.37 13.58
C SER A 432 29.68 6.77 13.64
N ILE A 433 28.88 7.06 14.67
CA ILE A 433 28.28 8.39 14.88
C ILE A 433 29.33 9.52 14.86
N LYS A 434 30.58 9.21 15.16
CA LYS A 434 31.70 10.16 15.20
C LYS A 434 32.30 10.49 13.85
N SER A 435 31.98 9.70 12.81
CA SER A 435 32.65 9.76 11.50
C SER A 435 31.67 9.83 10.33
N ILE A 436 30.47 10.33 10.55
CA ILE A 436 29.48 10.52 9.47
C ILE A 436 29.90 11.74 8.63
N PRO A 437 30.07 11.60 7.31
CA PRO A 437 30.29 12.73 6.42
C PRO A 437 29.07 13.67 6.41
N ASN A 438 29.30 14.99 6.54
CA ASN A 438 28.21 15.96 6.64
C ASN A 438 27.41 16.11 5.35
N ASP A 439 28.00 15.88 4.21
CA ASP A 439 27.42 15.98 2.86
C ASP A 439 26.39 14.87 2.57
N LEU A 440 26.41 13.79 3.35
CA LEU A 440 25.38 12.76 3.25
C LEU A 440 24.02 13.21 3.83
N PHE A 441 24.01 14.21 4.72
CA PHE A 441 22.74 14.72 5.24
C PHE A 441 22.03 15.57 4.20
N GLY A 442 20.80 15.16 3.86
CA GLY A 442 19.97 15.82 2.87
C GLY A 442 20.33 15.48 1.41
N LEU A 443 21.31 14.59 1.16
CA LEU A 443 21.73 14.20 -0.19
C LEU A 443 20.54 13.76 -1.08
N PHE A 444 19.60 13.05 -0.53
CA PHE A 444 18.44 12.51 -1.24
C PHE A 444 17.17 13.37 -1.11
N GLU A 445 17.20 14.49 -0.38
CA GLU A 445 16.02 15.36 -0.22
C GLU A 445 15.44 15.88 -1.56
N PRO A 446 16.25 16.30 -2.55
CA PRO A 446 15.73 16.75 -3.83
C PRO A 446 14.98 15.68 -4.62
N TYR A 447 15.21 14.42 -4.28
CA TYR A 447 14.71 13.23 -5.00
C TYR A 447 13.61 12.49 -4.24
N ASN A 448 12.99 13.11 -3.23
CA ASN A 448 11.98 12.45 -2.39
C ASN A 448 10.81 11.84 -3.18
N ASN A 449 10.47 12.40 -4.33
CA ASN A 449 9.39 11.92 -5.19
C ASN A 449 9.75 10.67 -6.02
N LEU A 450 11.03 10.28 -6.04
CA LEU A 450 11.46 9.04 -6.71
C LEU A 450 11.20 7.79 -5.84
N PHE A 451 11.13 7.95 -4.52
CA PHE A 451 11.09 6.84 -3.58
C PHE A 451 9.66 6.38 -3.28
N GLY A 452 9.43 5.08 -3.45
CA GLY A 452 8.16 4.42 -3.22
C GLY A 452 8.29 2.91 -3.15
N LYS A 453 7.23 2.20 -3.47
CA LYS A 453 7.28 0.75 -3.63
C LYS A 453 8.24 0.38 -4.76
N GLY A 454 9.10 -0.62 -4.57
CA GLY A 454 10.12 -1.03 -5.54
C GLY A 454 11.42 -0.23 -5.47
N LEU A 455 11.38 1.05 -5.12
CA LEU A 455 12.58 1.89 -4.89
C LEU A 455 12.50 2.50 -3.47
N PRO A 456 13.01 1.81 -2.44
CA PRO A 456 12.93 2.30 -1.07
C PRO A 456 13.79 3.56 -0.87
N LYS A 457 13.41 4.38 0.10
CA LYS A 457 14.22 5.53 0.48
C LYS A 457 15.53 5.06 1.12
N PRO A 458 16.67 5.66 0.73
CA PRO A 458 18.00 5.28 1.23
C PRO A 458 18.12 5.37 2.74
N LYS A 459 18.73 4.36 3.37
CA LYS A 459 18.99 4.30 4.82
C LYS A 459 20.45 4.03 5.10
N TYR A 460 20.89 4.44 6.27
CA TYR A 460 22.24 4.22 6.80
C TYR A 460 22.19 3.47 8.13
N TYR A 461 23.20 2.68 8.40
CA TYR A 461 23.41 2.10 9.72
C TYR A 461 24.42 2.92 10.50
N VAL A 462 24.04 3.40 11.69
CA VAL A 462 24.89 4.20 12.56
C VAL A 462 25.06 3.51 13.89
N LYS A 463 26.31 3.33 14.30
CA LYS A 463 26.71 2.64 15.53
C LYS A 463 27.53 3.54 16.45
N ASP A 464 27.88 2.99 17.60
CA ASP A 464 28.72 3.62 18.64
C ASP A 464 28.08 4.88 19.25
N ILE A 465 26.74 4.91 19.33
CA ILE A 465 25.99 6.02 19.92
C ILE A 465 25.86 5.77 21.43
N ILE A 466 26.78 6.33 22.20
CA ILE A 466 26.77 6.19 23.66
C ILE A 466 25.94 7.31 24.27
N ILE A 467 24.87 6.94 24.97
CA ILE A 467 23.93 7.87 25.59
C ILE A 467 23.72 7.60 27.09
N ASN A 468 23.43 8.68 27.80
CA ASN A 468 22.79 8.65 29.12
C ASN A 468 21.32 9.05 28.95
N PRO A 469 20.34 8.15 29.13
CA PRO A 469 18.94 8.46 28.86
C PRO A 469 18.43 9.74 29.54
N LYS A 470 18.84 9.97 30.76
CA LYS A 470 18.42 11.14 31.56
C LYS A 470 18.92 12.47 30.98
N MET A 471 20.10 12.47 30.35
CA MET A 471 20.75 13.68 29.84
C MET A 471 20.51 13.90 28.35
N ASP A 472 20.43 12.82 27.58
CA ASP A 472 20.51 12.87 26.12
C ASP A 472 19.17 12.64 25.42
N ILE A 473 18.15 12.04 26.11
CA ILE A 473 16.84 11.79 25.54
C ILE A 473 15.86 12.90 25.93
N PHE A 474 15.11 13.41 24.97
CA PHE A 474 14.03 14.37 25.14
C PHE A 474 12.72 13.77 24.66
N ILE A 475 11.69 13.77 25.50
CA ILE A 475 10.36 13.28 25.17
C ILE A 475 9.54 14.44 24.62
N LEU A 476 9.07 14.34 23.37
CA LEU A 476 8.42 15.40 22.62
C LEU A 476 6.98 15.02 22.23
N GLY A 477 6.20 16.06 21.87
CA GLY A 477 4.83 15.92 21.37
C GLY A 477 3.79 15.75 22.48
N ALA A 478 2.52 16.10 22.18
CA ALA A 478 1.41 16.04 23.14
C ALA A 478 1.13 14.60 23.61
N ASN A 479 1.30 13.62 22.72
CA ASN A 479 1.15 12.19 23.02
C ASN A 479 2.41 11.56 23.64
N ARG A 480 3.49 12.32 23.80
CA ARG A 480 4.77 11.88 24.37
C ARG A 480 5.38 10.63 23.70
N ARG A 481 5.10 10.39 22.43
CA ARG A 481 5.58 9.24 21.65
C ARG A 481 6.75 9.55 20.72
N THR A 482 7.18 10.80 20.65
CA THR A 482 8.37 11.20 19.90
C THR A 482 9.54 11.33 20.84
N LEU A 483 10.63 10.62 20.57
CA LEU A 483 11.86 10.73 21.31
C LEU A 483 12.91 11.42 20.42
N LYS A 484 13.64 12.34 21.02
CA LYS A 484 14.76 13.02 20.42
C LYS A 484 15.99 12.71 21.25
N ILE A 485 16.99 12.12 20.64
CA ILE A 485 18.30 11.88 21.26
C ILE A 485 19.26 12.90 20.64
N ARG A 486 19.94 13.68 21.46
CA ARG A 486 20.92 14.65 20.99
C ARG A 486 22.33 14.08 21.13
N TYR A 487 23.05 14.05 20.02
CA TYR A 487 24.44 13.64 19.98
C TYR A 487 25.26 14.70 19.22
N ASN A 488 26.01 15.54 19.94
CA ASN A 488 26.70 16.71 19.37
C ASN A 488 25.72 17.57 18.54
N ASN A 489 25.98 17.73 17.24
CA ASN A 489 25.17 18.52 16.30
C ASN A 489 24.15 17.67 15.51
N ILE A 490 23.93 16.43 15.89
CA ILE A 490 23.00 15.51 15.23
C ILE A 490 21.85 15.21 16.18
N ASP A 491 20.61 15.41 15.74
CA ASP A 491 19.42 14.96 16.45
C ASP A 491 18.96 13.60 15.88
N ILE A 492 18.87 12.60 16.71
CA ILE A 492 18.35 11.28 16.36
C ILE A 492 16.89 11.23 16.78
N MET A 493 15.99 11.06 15.82
CA MET A 493 14.55 11.19 16.01
C MET A 493 13.85 9.84 15.89
N ILE A 494 13.17 9.42 16.96
CA ILE A 494 12.33 8.22 16.99
C ILE A 494 10.88 8.67 17.10
N PHE A 495 10.10 8.50 16.03
CA PHE A 495 8.69 8.87 15.99
C PHE A 495 7.80 7.68 16.36
N ASN A 496 6.68 7.98 17.04
CA ASN A 496 5.66 6.98 17.43
C ASN A 496 6.23 5.80 18.23
N SER A 497 7.23 6.06 19.09
CA SER A 497 7.86 5.02 19.91
C SER A 497 6.83 4.19 20.68
N THR A 498 7.04 2.88 20.67
CA THR A 498 6.26 1.91 21.45
C THR A 498 6.65 1.96 22.93
N ASN A 499 5.85 1.34 23.80
CA ASN A 499 6.17 1.23 25.22
C ASN A 499 7.46 0.43 25.41
N GLN A 500 7.64 -0.67 24.64
CA GLN A 500 8.84 -1.49 24.75
C GLN A 500 10.09 -0.72 24.35
N GLU A 501 10.07 -0.02 23.21
CA GLU A 501 11.20 0.81 22.76
C GLU A 501 11.60 1.87 23.79
N ARG A 502 10.63 2.47 24.49
CA ARG A 502 10.90 3.42 25.57
C ARG A 502 11.56 2.75 26.78
N LEU A 503 11.08 1.55 27.15
CA LEU A 503 11.71 0.76 28.21
C LEU A 503 13.14 0.35 27.85
N ASP A 504 13.37 -0.08 26.63
CA ASP A 504 14.70 -0.45 26.12
C ASP A 504 15.68 0.72 26.18
N LEU A 505 15.18 1.94 25.92
CA LEU A 505 15.94 3.19 26.05
C LEU A 505 16.08 3.70 27.49
N GLY A 506 15.72 2.90 28.50
CA GLY A 506 15.88 3.26 29.91
C GLY A 506 14.85 4.28 30.42
N LEU A 507 13.69 4.36 29.79
CA LEU A 507 12.55 5.10 30.31
C LEU A 507 11.66 4.13 31.11
N VAL A 508 11.21 4.53 32.28
CA VAL A 508 10.30 3.74 33.13
C VAL A 508 8.88 4.27 33.02
N ASN A 509 7.90 3.39 33.15
CA ASN A 509 6.48 3.79 33.19
C ASN A 509 6.07 4.01 34.64
N GLU A 510 5.74 5.26 35.00
CA GLU A 510 5.21 5.64 36.32
C GLU A 510 3.86 6.35 36.10
N GLU A 511 2.79 5.86 36.75
CA GLU A 511 1.44 6.43 36.67
C GLU A 511 1.00 6.75 35.21
N ASP A 512 1.17 5.79 34.31
CA ASP A 512 0.88 5.93 32.87
C ASP A 512 1.72 6.98 32.13
N LYS A 513 2.80 7.45 32.73
CA LYS A 513 3.75 8.36 32.09
C LYS A 513 5.15 7.74 32.04
N PHE A 514 5.81 7.92 30.90
CA PHE A 514 7.23 7.56 30.79
C PHE A 514 8.11 8.66 31.40
N VAL A 515 8.95 8.27 32.36
CA VAL A 515 9.96 9.10 33.01
C VAL A 515 11.33 8.44 32.89
N TYR A 516 12.38 9.18 33.20
CA TYR A 516 13.74 8.64 33.17
C TYR A 516 13.97 7.69 34.34
N ASP A 517 14.66 6.55 34.09
CA ASP A 517 15.14 5.70 35.16
C ASP A 517 16.05 6.54 36.10
N PRO A 518 15.80 6.55 37.42
CA PRO A 518 16.65 7.28 38.36
C PRO A 518 18.09 6.77 38.40
N LYS A 519 18.34 5.53 37.94
CA LYS A 519 19.70 4.98 37.86
C LYS A 519 20.49 5.67 36.75
N ASP A 520 21.73 6.01 37.04
CA ASP A 520 22.66 6.53 36.05
C ASP A 520 23.18 5.36 35.19
N ILE A 521 22.48 5.14 34.05
CA ILE A 521 22.83 4.06 33.11
C ILE A 521 23.43 4.65 31.85
N LYS A 522 24.37 3.93 31.26
CA LYS A 522 24.89 4.23 29.92
C LYS A 522 24.45 3.14 28.97
N LEU A 523 23.90 3.57 27.82
CA LEU A 523 23.46 2.68 26.76
C LEU A 523 24.34 2.88 25.54
N ASN A 524 24.62 1.80 24.83
CA ASN A 524 25.16 1.84 23.48
C ASN A 524 24.03 1.55 22.50
N LEU A 525 23.75 2.51 21.63
CA LEU A 525 22.69 2.49 20.66
C LEU A 525 23.27 2.35 19.25
N SER A 526 22.63 1.52 18.43
CA SER A 526 22.82 1.47 16.98
C SER A 526 21.49 1.71 16.30
N VAL A 527 21.46 2.52 15.24
CA VAL A 527 20.25 2.91 14.54
C VAL A 527 20.35 2.67 13.05
N ILE A 528 19.23 2.34 12.41
CA ILE A 528 19.03 2.38 10.97
C ILE A 528 18.08 3.52 10.70
N GLY A 529 18.45 4.42 9.80
CA GLY A 529 17.62 5.58 9.51
C GLY A 529 18.06 6.40 8.31
N GLU A 530 17.24 7.40 8.02
CA GLU A 530 17.44 8.36 6.94
C GLU A 530 18.25 9.55 7.45
N PHE A 531 19.17 10.07 6.64
CA PHE A 531 19.92 11.30 6.93
C PHE A 531 19.23 12.49 6.28
N VAL A 532 18.67 13.38 7.10
CA VAL A 532 17.92 14.55 6.64
C VAL A 532 18.45 15.83 7.24
N VAL A 533 18.20 16.97 6.59
CA VAL A 533 18.46 18.30 7.13
C VAL A 533 17.14 18.93 7.54
N ASN A 534 16.90 19.02 8.85
CA ASN A 534 15.75 19.73 9.36
C ASN A 534 15.97 21.24 9.23
N LYS A 535 15.04 21.93 8.56
CA LYS A 535 15.05 23.38 8.36
C LYS A 535 13.82 23.98 9.03
N TRP A 536 14.02 25.01 9.84
CA TRP A 536 12.89 25.73 10.45
C TRP A 536 13.17 27.20 10.56
N THR A 537 12.14 28.00 10.41
CA THR A 537 12.24 29.46 10.57
C THR A 537 11.89 29.82 12.01
N SER A 538 12.79 30.51 12.69
CA SER A 538 12.52 31.06 14.03
C SER A 538 11.46 32.16 13.98
N LYS A 539 10.85 32.46 15.11
CA LYS A 539 9.91 33.59 15.25
C LYS A 539 10.48 34.96 14.83
N TYR A 540 11.81 35.05 14.68
CA TYR A 540 12.50 36.24 14.21
C TYR A 540 12.92 36.17 12.74
N GLY A 541 12.37 35.24 11.96
CA GLY A 541 12.65 35.07 10.53
C GLY A 541 13.99 34.40 10.19
N LYS A 542 14.78 33.98 11.20
CA LYS A 542 16.06 33.29 10.96
C LYS A 542 15.82 31.85 10.59
N VAL A 543 16.33 31.43 9.43
CA VAL A 543 16.34 30.01 9.02
C VAL A 543 17.46 29.28 9.76
N ASN A 544 17.09 28.29 10.53
CA ASN A 544 18.00 27.38 11.22
C ASN A 544 18.03 26.03 10.50
N LYS A 545 19.17 25.35 10.58
CA LYS A 545 19.36 23.99 10.00
C LYS A 545 19.98 23.09 11.06
N ASN A 546 19.59 21.82 11.07
CA ASN A 546 20.17 20.81 11.91
C ASN A 546 20.15 19.45 11.22
N ASN A 547 21.25 18.70 11.31
CA ASN A 547 21.34 17.35 10.81
C ASN A 547 20.51 16.42 11.70
N GLN A 548 19.72 15.56 11.08
CA GLN A 548 18.87 14.59 11.79
C GLN A 548 19.01 13.19 11.20
N ILE A 549 18.94 12.20 12.08
CA ILE A 549 18.74 10.80 11.70
C ILE A 549 17.29 10.45 12.06
N ILE A 550 16.47 10.20 11.07
CA ILE A 550 15.11 9.71 11.28
C ILE A 550 15.17 8.21 11.41
N VAL A 551 14.97 7.70 12.61
CA VAL A 551 15.16 6.29 12.95
C VAL A 551 13.98 5.45 12.44
N ASP A 552 14.32 4.38 11.74
CA ASP A 552 13.41 3.33 11.32
C ASP A 552 13.45 2.15 12.28
N LYS A 553 14.67 1.74 12.66
CA LYS A 553 14.94 0.67 13.66
C LYS A 553 16.15 1.00 14.48
N PHE A 554 16.20 0.45 15.69
CA PHE A 554 17.37 0.56 16.54
C PHE A 554 17.59 -0.70 17.38
N GLU A 555 18.81 -0.86 17.87
CA GLU A 555 19.21 -1.85 18.87
C GLU A 555 19.91 -1.15 20.02
N VAL A 556 19.67 -1.64 21.23
CA VAL A 556 20.25 -1.09 22.45
C VAL A 556 20.95 -2.18 23.24
N SER A 557 22.12 -1.86 23.76
CA SER A 557 22.82 -2.69 24.74
C SER A 557 23.28 -1.85 25.94
N LYS A 558 23.19 -2.43 27.14
CA LYS A 558 23.72 -1.79 28.35
C LYS A 558 25.26 -1.89 28.36
N ILE A 559 25.92 -0.77 28.60
CA ILE A 559 27.36 -0.76 28.80
C ILE A 559 27.62 -1.30 30.22
N LYS A 560 28.29 -2.45 30.32
CA LYS A 560 28.72 -3.00 31.62
C LYS A 560 29.75 -2.06 32.25
N THR A 561 29.45 -1.56 33.44
CA THR A 561 30.42 -0.81 34.23
C THR A 561 31.40 -1.77 34.88
N VAL A 562 32.58 -1.26 35.29
CA VAL A 562 33.58 -2.09 36.02
C VAL A 562 32.96 -2.76 37.24
N LYS A 563 31.98 -2.12 37.91
CA LYS A 563 31.22 -2.71 39.03
C LYS A 563 30.32 -3.90 38.62
N ASP A 564 29.90 -3.99 37.38
CA ASP A 564 29.05 -5.08 36.87
C ASP A 564 29.88 -6.30 36.44
N ILE A 565 31.19 -6.11 36.27
CA ILE A 565 32.14 -7.19 35.91
C ILE A 565 32.62 -7.95 37.15
N PHE A 566 32.52 -7.31 38.31
CA PHE A 566 32.97 -7.89 39.59
C PHE A 566 31.83 -8.30 40.55
N LYS A 567 30.59 -8.36 40.05
CA LYS A 567 29.46 -9.04 40.69
C LYS A 567 29.24 -10.41 40.05
#